data_8d46f5cbf5c5f4e0ba2f17dba086dda5
#
_entry.id   8d46f5cbf5c5f4e0ba2f17dba086dda5
#
_cell.length_a   1.000
_cell.length_b   1.000
_cell.length_c   1.000
_cell.angle_alpha   90.00
_cell.angle_beta   90.00
_cell.angle_gamma   90.00
#
_symmetry.space_group_name_H-M   'P 1'
#
loop_
_entity.id
_entity.type
_entity.pdbx_description
1 polymer ?
#
loop_
_entity_poly.entity_id
_entity_poly.type
_entity_poly.pdbx_seq_one_letter_code
_entity_poly.pdbx_strand_id
1 'polypeptide(L)'
;LGPSGSGKTTFLNIIGGLERCDKGDLIINGKSTKEFTDSNWDFYRNNNIGFIFKNYNLIPHLSILENVTIAVSFNGLSKKEKQEKAIEALNRVGIKDYMRKTSQYLTKDEMQRVAIARALVNNPKIILADEPTGNLDSKSTIEIMNLIKEIFKDKLVILITQNPGIAKRYATRMITFRDGEVIEDTNPLKEDLHQKEIDLKRTHMKISMAIKLAIRDISNKKLRMFFYVLIYSIGIMGIALIVALLQGFNKQISGYENDTLANYPIVINKVYTNYSIHNTSQNSKQNQNDLKNSKLNTKNDIIYSYNSSQNSTEHINQVNKDYIDYIKQMDKDLVSEISYESQINMNILREDEDGKVSILDTSTINLSSYPKDY
;
A
#
# COMPACT_ATOMS: atom_id res chain seq x y z
N LEU A 1 39.00 -24.85 -3.73
CA LEU A 1 40.13 -24.09 -3.18
C LEU A 1 40.37 -22.84 -4.03
N GLY A 2 40.94 -21.77 -3.47
CA GLY A 2 41.34 -20.59 -4.21
C GLY A 2 41.37 -19.32 -3.35
N PRO A 3 41.98 -18.21 -3.81
CA PRO A 3 42.07 -16.95 -3.08
C PRO A 3 40.68 -16.28 -2.91
N SER A 4 40.62 -15.25 -2.06
CA SER A 4 39.38 -14.43 -1.94
C SER A 4 39.06 -13.78 -3.27
N GLY A 5 37.77 -13.67 -3.63
CA GLY A 5 37.31 -13.07 -4.88
C GLY A 5 37.40 -13.98 -6.12
N SER A 6 37.89 -15.21 -6.02
CA SER A 6 38.02 -16.13 -7.19
C SER A 6 36.70 -16.78 -7.64
N GLY A 7 35.53 -16.33 -7.17
CA GLY A 7 34.21 -16.82 -7.62
C GLY A 7 33.66 -18.04 -6.90
N LYS A 8 34.35 -18.59 -5.87
CA LYS A 8 33.97 -19.83 -5.18
C LYS A 8 32.59 -19.75 -4.51
N THR A 9 32.29 -18.68 -3.78
CA THR A 9 31.02 -18.51 -3.09
C THR A 9 29.89 -18.35 -4.11
N THR A 10 30.09 -17.59 -5.19
CA THR A 10 29.12 -17.47 -6.30
C THR A 10 28.84 -18.83 -6.91
N PHE A 11 29.87 -19.63 -7.18
CA PHE A 11 29.73 -21.00 -7.69
C PHE A 11 28.94 -21.89 -6.73
N LEU A 12 29.22 -21.81 -5.42
CA LEU A 12 28.45 -22.54 -4.40
C LEU A 12 26.99 -22.11 -4.34
N ASN A 13 26.73 -20.82 -4.44
CA ASN A 13 25.38 -20.27 -4.46
C ASN A 13 24.57 -20.75 -5.66
N ILE A 14 25.21 -20.83 -6.85
CA ILE A 14 24.58 -21.38 -8.05
C ILE A 14 24.24 -22.86 -7.85
N ILE A 15 25.18 -23.69 -7.35
CA ILE A 15 24.93 -25.10 -7.06
C ILE A 15 23.80 -25.25 -6.03
N GLY A 16 23.78 -24.40 -5.04
CA GLY A 16 22.74 -24.39 -3.99
C GLY A 16 21.39 -23.78 -4.42
N GLY A 17 21.30 -23.22 -5.62
CA GLY A 17 20.10 -22.56 -6.12
C GLY A 17 19.75 -21.27 -5.39
N LEU A 18 20.72 -20.60 -4.76
CA LEU A 18 20.56 -19.26 -4.17
C LEU A 18 20.71 -18.17 -5.22
N GLU A 19 21.52 -18.43 -6.25
CA GLU A 19 21.73 -17.59 -7.41
C GLU A 19 21.49 -18.41 -8.68
N ARG A 20 21.10 -17.75 -9.77
CA ARG A 20 20.92 -18.38 -11.10
C ARG A 20 22.15 -18.09 -11.95
N CYS A 21 22.56 -19.04 -12.78
CA CYS A 21 23.62 -18.80 -13.75
C CYS A 21 23.09 -18.01 -14.94
N ASP A 22 23.84 -17.02 -15.41
CA ASP A 22 23.51 -16.24 -16.62
C ASP A 22 23.71 -17.06 -17.91
N LYS A 23 24.73 -17.91 -17.94
CA LYS A 23 25.09 -18.78 -19.05
C LYS A 23 25.53 -20.14 -18.56
N GLY A 24 25.42 -21.14 -19.41
CA GLY A 24 25.72 -22.52 -19.05
C GLY A 24 24.49 -23.30 -18.61
N ASP A 25 24.70 -24.45 -18.01
CA ASP A 25 23.66 -25.32 -17.47
C ASP A 25 24.20 -26.06 -16.21
N LEU A 26 23.35 -26.15 -15.20
CA LEU A 26 23.60 -26.96 -14.02
C LEU A 26 22.70 -28.19 -14.12
N ILE A 27 23.32 -29.36 -14.19
CA ILE A 27 22.62 -30.64 -14.27
C ILE A 27 22.67 -31.31 -12.90
N ILE A 28 21.50 -31.55 -12.30
CA ILE A 28 21.38 -32.20 -11.00
C ILE A 28 20.69 -33.55 -11.18
N ASN A 29 21.38 -34.64 -10.90
CA ASN A 29 20.87 -36.00 -11.09
C ASN A 29 20.31 -36.23 -12.52
N GLY A 30 21.00 -35.74 -13.53
CA GLY A 30 20.60 -35.86 -14.95
C GLY A 30 19.52 -34.90 -15.45
N LYS A 31 18.97 -34.05 -14.59
CA LYS A 31 17.97 -33.05 -14.97
C LYS A 31 18.56 -31.65 -15.05
N SER A 32 18.35 -30.96 -16.18
CA SER A 32 18.76 -29.56 -16.39
C SER A 32 17.98 -28.64 -15.45
N THR A 33 18.69 -27.73 -14.78
CA THR A 33 18.05 -26.72 -13.92
C THR A 33 17.41 -25.58 -14.71
N LYS A 34 17.62 -25.49 -16.03
CA LYS A 34 16.90 -24.55 -16.90
C LYS A 34 15.39 -24.82 -16.93
N GLU A 35 14.99 -26.06 -16.69
CA GLU A 35 13.60 -26.49 -16.61
C GLU A 35 12.99 -26.32 -15.19
N PHE A 36 13.78 -25.90 -14.19
CA PHE A 36 13.31 -25.77 -12.83
C PHE A 36 12.42 -24.55 -12.68
N THR A 37 11.20 -24.77 -12.20
CA THR A 37 10.33 -23.71 -11.68
C THR A 37 10.83 -23.25 -10.30
N ASP A 38 10.33 -22.11 -9.81
CA ASP A 38 10.65 -21.63 -8.46
C ASP A 38 10.28 -22.66 -7.39
N SER A 39 9.19 -23.38 -7.56
CA SER A 39 8.77 -24.48 -6.67
C SER A 39 9.77 -25.65 -6.67
N ASN A 40 10.40 -25.95 -7.84
CA ASN A 40 11.42 -26.99 -7.92
C ASN A 40 12.70 -26.59 -7.19
N TRP A 41 13.09 -25.32 -7.30
CA TRP A 41 14.21 -24.75 -6.58
C TRP A 41 13.95 -24.73 -5.06
N ASP A 42 12.74 -24.37 -4.62
CA ASP A 42 12.36 -24.40 -3.21
C ASP A 42 12.43 -25.84 -2.64
N PHE A 43 11.92 -26.81 -3.39
CA PHE A 43 12.04 -28.23 -3.01
C PHE A 43 13.50 -28.67 -2.92
N TYR A 44 14.32 -28.34 -3.93
CA TYR A 44 15.73 -28.71 -3.98
C TYR A 44 16.48 -28.12 -2.78
N ARG A 45 16.36 -26.83 -2.52
CA ARG A 45 17.00 -26.19 -1.37
C ARG A 45 16.58 -26.78 -0.05
N ASN A 46 15.28 -27.06 0.10
CA ASN A 46 14.74 -27.50 1.38
C ASN A 46 14.99 -28.95 1.71
N ASN A 47 15.04 -29.84 0.70
CA ASN A 47 15.11 -31.28 0.92
C ASN A 47 16.48 -31.94 0.52
N ASN A 48 17.20 -31.32 -0.42
CA ASN A 48 18.42 -31.91 -0.93
C ASN A 48 19.69 -31.21 -0.42
N ILE A 49 19.57 -29.92 -0.03
CA ILE A 49 20.74 -29.10 0.33
C ILE A 49 20.75 -28.78 1.82
N GLY A 50 21.92 -28.89 2.44
CA GLY A 50 22.22 -28.31 3.74
C GLY A 50 23.31 -27.26 3.59
N PHE A 51 23.04 -26.01 3.98
CA PHE A 51 24.01 -24.92 3.94
C PHE A 51 24.69 -24.70 5.27
N ILE A 52 26.02 -24.60 5.26
CA ILE A 52 26.87 -24.21 6.39
C ILE A 52 27.60 -22.93 5.95
N PHE A 53 27.19 -21.77 6.47
CA PHE A 53 27.72 -20.47 6.09
C PHE A 53 28.88 -20.04 6.99
N LYS A 54 29.83 -19.28 6.45
CA LYS A 54 30.96 -18.67 7.16
C LYS A 54 30.55 -17.84 8.38
N ASN A 55 29.44 -17.04 8.24
CA ASN A 55 28.94 -16.17 9.28
C ASN A 55 27.76 -16.79 10.07
N TYR A 56 27.66 -18.12 10.09
CA TYR A 56 26.63 -18.91 10.78
C TYR A 56 25.20 -18.63 10.31
N ASN A 57 24.86 -17.40 9.94
CA ASN A 57 23.52 -16.93 9.53
C ASN A 57 22.42 -17.38 10.51
N LEU A 58 22.69 -17.24 11.82
CA LEU A 58 21.72 -17.51 12.86
C LEU A 58 20.85 -16.26 13.04
N ILE A 59 19.57 -16.49 13.30
CA ILE A 59 18.62 -15.43 13.59
C ILE A 59 18.79 -15.03 15.06
N PRO A 60 19.26 -13.79 15.37
CA PRO A 60 19.74 -13.45 16.71
C PRO A 60 18.67 -13.50 17.81
N HIS A 61 17.41 -13.22 17.45
CA HIS A 61 16.30 -13.18 18.40
C HIS A 61 15.59 -14.53 18.58
N LEU A 62 15.99 -15.55 17.84
CA LEU A 62 15.48 -16.90 18.01
C LEU A 62 16.40 -17.67 18.96
N SER A 63 15.79 -18.57 19.75
CA SER A 63 16.56 -19.57 20.49
C SER A 63 17.29 -20.50 19.53
N ILE A 64 18.31 -21.21 20.07
CA ILE A 64 19.07 -22.20 19.28
C ILE A 64 18.14 -23.28 18.73
N LEU A 65 17.22 -23.78 19.54
CA LEU A 65 16.21 -24.74 19.10
C LEU A 65 15.35 -24.19 17.95
N GLU A 66 14.91 -22.93 18.03
CA GLU A 66 14.10 -22.30 16.99
C GLU A 66 14.90 -22.07 15.70
N ASN A 67 16.18 -21.71 15.80
CA ASN A 67 17.07 -21.58 14.64
C ASN A 67 17.22 -22.90 13.86
N VAL A 68 17.20 -24.03 14.54
CA VAL A 68 17.26 -25.36 13.88
C VAL A 68 15.85 -25.78 13.42
N THR A 69 14.80 -25.52 14.22
CA THR A 69 13.43 -25.92 13.89
C THR A 69 12.91 -25.21 12.64
N ILE A 70 13.37 -23.98 12.36
CA ILE A 70 12.93 -23.23 11.17
C ILE A 70 13.26 -23.97 9.87
N ALA A 71 14.37 -24.70 9.82
CA ALA A 71 14.77 -25.46 8.63
C ALA A 71 13.81 -26.61 8.29
N VAL A 72 13.14 -27.21 9.28
CA VAL A 72 12.13 -28.27 9.07
C VAL A 72 10.70 -27.75 8.93
N SER A 73 10.53 -26.44 8.88
CA SER A 73 9.20 -25.81 8.91
C SER A 73 8.38 -26.07 7.66
N PHE A 74 9.02 -26.37 6.55
CA PHE A 74 8.42 -26.56 5.24
C PHE A 74 8.01 -28.00 4.93
N ASN A 75 8.30 -28.95 5.83
CA ASN A 75 8.14 -30.39 5.57
C ASN A 75 6.78 -30.97 5.99
N GLY A 76 5.79 -30.12 6.29
CA GLY A 76 4.45 -30.58 6.67
C GLY A 76 4.35 -31.24 8.08
N LEU A 77 5.43 -31.35 8.80
CA LEU A 77 5.51 -32.00 10.12
C LEU A 77 4.73 -31.26 11.20
N SER A 78 4.26 -31.99 12.20
CA SER A 78 3.65 -31.40 13.40
C SER A 78 4.69 -30.61 14.22
N LYS A 79 4.21 -29.74 15.13
CA LYS A 79 5.10 -28.94 15.98
C LYS A 79 6.02 -29.83 16.84
N LYS A 80 5.50 -30.94 17.34
CA LYS A 80 6.22 -31.89 18.19
C LYS A 80 7.34 -32.60 17.40
N GLU A 81 7.02 -33.14 16.24
CA GLU A 81 8.01 -33.79 15.36
C GLU A 81 9.13 -32.85 14.92
N LYS A 82 8.82 -31.58 14.62
CA LYS A 82 9.84 -30.58 14.29
C LYS A 82 10.80 -30.33 15.43
N GLN A 83 10.28 -30.22 16.66
CA GLN A 83 11.10 -30.05 17.85
C GLN A 83 11.96 -31.25 18.15
N GLU A 84 11.41 -32.44 18.05
CA GLU A 84 12.16 -33.70 18.28
C GLU A 84 13.32 -33.82 17.31
N LYS A 85 13.11 -33.60 16.00
CA LYS A 85 14.18 -33.60 14.99
C LYS A 85 15.26 -32.55 15.27
N ALA A 86 14.84 -31.33 15.66
CA ALA A 86 15.76 -30.26 15.99
C ALA A 86 16.60 -30.58 17.24
N ILE A 87 15.99 -31.16 18.27
CA ILE A 87 16.69 -31.61 19.49
C ILE A 87 17.68 -32.74 19.15
N GLU A 88 17.29 -33.72 18.32
CA GLU A 88 18.18 -34.78 17.87
C GLU A 88 19.37 -34.18 17.11
N ALA A 89 19.16 -33.27 16.17
CA ALA A 89 20.24 -32.62 15.44
C ALA A 89 21.21 -31.87 16.37
N LEU A 90 20.66 -31.10 17.35
CA LEU A 90 21.46 -30.41 18.36
C LEU A 90 22.26 -31.36 19.26
N ASN A 91 21.70 -32.54 19.59
CA ASN A 91 22.38 -33.56 20.36
C ASN A 91 23.57 -34.16 19.56
N ARG A 92 23.38 -34.42 18.26
CA ARG A 92 24.43 -34.96 17.38
C ARG A 92 25.65 -34.04 17.24
N VAL A 93 25.45 -32.71 17.33
CA VAL A 93 26.55 -31.76 17.30
C VAL A 93 27.08 -31.37 18.69
N GLY A 94 26.53 -31.94 19.76
CA GLY A 94 26.99 -31.73 21.14
C GLY A 94 26.61 -30.38 21.76
N ILE A 95 25.46 -29.77 21.37
CA ILE A 95 25.06 -28.46 21.85
C ILE A 95 23.61 -28.40 22.40
N LYS A 96 23.04 -29.54 22.75
CA LYS A 96 21.67 -29.68 23.24
C LYS A 96 21.39 -28.84 24.49
N ASP A 97 22.34 -28.68 25.39
CA ASP A 97 22.17 -27.98 26.66
C ASP A 97 21.92 -26.48 26.47
N TYR A 98 22.32 -25.93 25.32
CA TYR A 98 22.15 -24.53 24.97
C TYR A 98 20.87 -24.25 24.17
N MET A 99 19.99 -25.22 23.96
CA MET A 99 18.85 -25.13 23.05
C MET A 99 17.88 -23.97 23.32
N ARG A 100 17.80 -23.51 24.60
CA ARG A 100 16.94 -22.38 25.03
C ARG A 100 17.62 -21.02 24.96
N LYS A 101 18.95 -20.97 24.81
CA LYS A 101 19.72 -19.73 24.68
C LYS A 101 19.55 -19.13 23.29
N THR A 102 19.90 -17.86 23.13
CA THR A 102 20.04 -17.17 21.85
C THR A 102 21.50 -17.16 21.40
N SER A 103 21.75 -16.88 20.11
CA SER A 103 23.11 -16.95 19.54
C SER A 103 24.13 -16.00 20.18
N GLN A 104 23.68 -14.89 20.77
CA GLN A 104 24.57 -13.91 21.44
C GLN A 104 25.25 -14.44 22.71
N TYR A 105 24.80 -15.57 23.25
CA TYR A 105 25.40 -16.21 24.43
C TYR A 105 26.30 -17.41 24.07
N LEU A 106 26.61 -17.58 22.78
CA LEU A 106 27.41 -18.67 22.26
C LEU A 106 28.78 -18.19 21.82
N THR A 107 29.79 -19.08 21.94
CA THR A 107 31.09 -18.93 21.33
C THR A 107 30.99 -19.16 19.80
N LYS A 108 32.06 -18.85 19.07
CA LYS A 108 32.08 -18.99 17.61
C LYS A 108 31.96 -20.46 17.16
N ASP A 109 32.62 -21.39 17.85
CA ASP A 109 32.49 -22.81 17.54
C ASP A 109 31.09 -23.34 17.90
N GLU A 110 30.50 -22.91 19.02
CA GLU A 110 29.13 -23.27 19.37
C GLU A 110 28.12 -22.78 18.33
N MET A 111 28.27 -21.51 17.83
CA MET A 111 27.46 -21.00 16.73
C MET A 111 27.63 -21.86 15.46
N GLN A 112 28.85 -22.31 15.17
CA GLN A 112 29.11 -23.17 14.02
C GLN A 112 28.44 -24.53 14.18
N ARG A 113 28.48 -25.14 15.39
CA ARG A 113 27.75 -26.37 15.68
C ARG A 113 26.23 -26.21 15.46
N VAL A 114 25.65 -25.10 15.83
CA VAL A 114 24.23 -24.80 15.54
C VAL A 114 23.98 -24.72 14.03
N ALA A 115 24.87 -24.07 13.27
CA ALA A 115 24.76 -23.99 11.80
C ALA A 115 24.83 -25.38 11.16
N ILE A 116 25.71 -26.26 11.68
CA ILE A 116 25.80 -27.68 11.26
C ILE A 116 24.52 -28.46 11.61
N ALA A 117 23.97 -28.28 12.83
CA ALA A 117 22.70 -28.90 13.23
C ALA A 117 21.55 -28.47 12.32
N ARG A 118 21.49 -27.18 11.96
CA ARG A 118 20.49 -26.63 11.03
C ARG A 118 20.63 -27.24 9.64
N ALA A 119 21.84 -27.44 9.15
CA ALA A 119 22.09 -28.11 7.87
C ALA A 119 21.70 -29.59 7.91
N LEU A 120 21.90 -30.26 9.05
CA LEU A 120 21.65 -31.69 9.24
C LEU A 120 20.16 -32.05 9.37
N VAL A 121 19.34 -31.20 9.97
CA VAL A 121 18.01 -31.54 10.48
C VAL A 121 17.03 -32.07 9.41
N ASN A 122 17.19 -31.65 8.16
CA ASN A 122 16.43 -32.14 7.01
C ASN A 122 17.02 -33.41 6.37
N ASN A 123 18.10 -33.93 6.92
CA ASN A 123 18.83 -35.08 6.35
C ASN A 123 19.14 -34.90 4.84
N PRO A 124 19.77 -33.79 4.41
CA PRO A 124 20.03 -33.50 3.01
C PRO A 124 20.98 -34.50 2.38
N LYS A 125 20.99 -34.58 1.04
CA LYS A 125 21.93 -35.41 0.27
C LYS A 125 23.24 -34.68 0.01
N ILE A 126 23.22 -33.36 -0.07
CA ILE A 126 24.36 -32.51 -0.41
C ILE A 126 24.53 -31.46 0.69
N ILE A 127 25.75 -31.31 1.17
CA ILE A 127 26.15 -30.27 2.10
C ILE A 127 27.01 -29.25 1.36
N LEU A 128 26.62 -27.99 1.43
CA LEU A 128 27.38 -26.86 0.88
C LEU A 128 27.97 -26.08 2.04
N ALA A 129 29.27 -26.09 2.20
CA ALA A 129 29.97 -25.42 3.28
C ALA A 129 30.90 -24.32 2.73
N ASP A 130 30.52 -23.06 3.00
CA ASP A 130 31.30 -21.89 2.62
C ASP A 130 32.19 -21.43 3.76
N GLU A 131 33.49 -21.71 3.68
CA GLU A 131 34.50 -21.38 4.70
C GLU A 131 34.04 -21.65 6.14
N PRO A 132 33.60 -22.89 6.48
CA PRO A 132 32.95 -23.19 7.76
C PRO A 132 33.87 -23.02 8.98
N THR A 133 35.15 -22.81 8.78
CA THR A 133 36.15 -22.63 9.85
C THR A 133 36.90 -21.29 9.74
N GLY A 134 36.50 -20.39 8.84
CA GLY A 134 37.20 -19.14 8.56
C GLY A 134 37.28 -18.18 9.74
N ASN A 135 36.38 -18.29 10.71
CA ASN A 135 36.32 -17.43 11.89
C ASN A 135 36.74 -18.14 13.19
N LEU A 136 37.32 -19.36 13.10
CA LEU A 136 37.71 -20.21 14.23
C LEU A 136 39.20 -20.26 14.42
N ASP A 137 39.66 -20.52 15.64
CA ASP A 137 41.04 -20.84 15.94
C ASP A 137 41.41 -22.22 15.41
N SER A 138 42.72 -22.57 15.44
CA SER A 138 43.25 -23.81 14.85
C SER A 138 42.70 -25.07 15.54
N LYS A 139 42.44 -25.01 16.85
CA LYS A 139 41.90 -26.18 17.60
C LYS A 139 40.44 -26.40 17.24
N SER A 140 39.61 -25.36 17.36
CA SER A 140 38.19 -25.40 16.98
C SER A 140 38.01 -25.77 15.50
N THR A 141 38.90 -25.30 14.63
CA THR A 141 38.91 -25.67 13.20
C THR A 141 39.01 -27.21 13.02
N ILE A 142 39.93 -27.87 13.70
CA ILE A 142 40.09 -29.31 13.60
C ILE A 142 38.86 -30.04 14.16
N GLU A 143 38.33 -29.59 15.29
CA GLU A 143 37.15 -30.17 15.92
C GLU A 143 35.91 -30.06 15.02
N ILE A 144 35.64 -28.89 14.45
CA ILE A 144 34.51 -28.66 13.53
C ILE A 144 34.68 -29.46 12.23
N MET A 145 35.87 -29.51 11.64
CA MET A 145 36.11 -30.31 10.44
C MET A 145 35.92 -31.80 10.67
N ASN A 146 36.37 -32.31 11.81
CA ASN A 146 36.14 -33.69 12.19
C ASN A 146 34.67 -34.00 12.40
N LEU A 147 33.94 -33.07 13.06
CA LEU A 147 32.49 -33.15 13.24
C LEU A 147 31.74 -33.19 11.89
N ILE A 148 32.10 -32.34 10.96
CA ILE A 148 31.53 -32.33 9.60
C ILE A 148 31.78 -33.66 8.90
N LYS A 149 33.03 -34.17 8.96
CA LYS A 149 33.42 -35.43 8.33
C LYS A 149 32.67 -36.63 8.93
N GLU A 150 32.47 -36.66 10.24
CA GLU A 150 31.73 -37.71 10.94
C GLU A 150 30.25 -37.70 10.64
N ILE A 151 29.59 -36.51 10.79
CA ILE A 151 28.16 -36.37 10.64
C ILE A 151 27.71 -36.61 9.20
N PHE A 152 28.49 -36.17 8.22
CA PHE A 152 28.14 -36.22 6.80
C PHE A 152 28.93 -37.24 5.99
N LYS A 153 29.46 -38.29 6.63
CA LYS A 153 30.30 -39.33 5.99
C LYS A 153 29.69 -40.00 4.76
N ASP A 154 28.33 -40.12 4.74
CA ASP A 154 27.57 -40.76 3.66
C ASP A 154 26.89 -39.71 2.73
N LYS A 155 27.35 -38.46 2.74
CA LYS A 155 26.79 -37.33 1.98
C LYS A 155 27.85 -36.74 1.05
N LEU A 156 27.39 -36.12 -0.03
CA LEU A 156 28.26 -35.26 -0.82
C LEU A 156 28.51 -33.96 -0.06
N VAL A 157 29.76 -33.69 0.32
CA VAL A 157 30.14 -32.43 0.96
C VAL A 157 30.96 -31.60 -0.03
N ILE A 158 30.45 -30.42 -0.41
CA ILE A 158 31.18 -29.43 -1.20
C ILE A 158 31.64 -28.33 -0.25
N LEU A 159 32.96 -28.32 -0.01
CA LEU A 159 33.61 -27.41 0.93
C LEU A 159 34.39 -26.33 0.18
N ILE A 160 34.10 -25.08 0.45
CA ILE A 160 34.94 -23.94 0.04
C ILE A 160 35.89 -23.59 1.19
N THR A 161 37.17 -23.46 0.87
CA THR A 161 38.17 -22.97 1.82
C THR A 161 39.32 -22.30 1.09
N GLN A 162 39.93 -21.32 1.78
CA GLN A 162 41.20 -20.69 1.36
C GLN A 162 42.43 -21.41 1.95
N ASN A 163 42.23 -22.33 2.88
CA ASN A 163 43.30 -23.03 3.57
C ASN A 163 43.64 -24.33 2.86
N PRO A 164 44.84 -24.44 2.18
CA PRO A 164 45.28 -25.64 1.50
C PRO A 164 45.49 -26.83 2.44
N GLY A 165 45.84 -26.57 3.70
CA GLY A 165 46.06 -27.64 4.70
C GLY A 165 44.74 -28.35 5.06
N ILE A 166 43.63 -27.63 5.18
CA ILE A 166 42.30 -28.17 5.39
C ILE A 166 41.87 -28.97 4.15
N ALA A 167 42.02 -28.38 2.95
CA ALA A 167 41.67 -29.08 1.71
C ALA A 167 42.41 -30.40 1.56
N LYS A 168 43.74 -30.42 1.72
CA LYS A 168 44.55 -31.65 1.62
C LYS A 168 44.19 -32.72 2.65
N ARG A 169 43.79 -32.32 3.86
CA ARG A 169 43.51 -33.27 4.96
C ARG A 169 42.10 -33.90 4.86
N TYR A 170 41.12 -33.18 4.34
CA TYR A 170 39.72 -33.60 4.41
C TYR A 170 39.06 -33.89 3.05
N ALA A 171 39.58 -33.33 1.95
CA ALA A 171 38.96 -33.50 0.64
C ALA A 171 39.41 -34.82 -0.06
N THR A 172 38.50 -35.46 -0.76
CA THR A 172 38.75 -36.60 -1.68
C THR A 172 39.01 -36.10 -3.11
N ARG A 173 38.53 -34.90 -3.47
CA ARG A 173 38.77 -34.25 -4.74
C ARG A 173 38.96 -32.75 -4.46
N MET A 174 39.94 -32.14 -5.10
CA MET A 174 40.19 -30.70 -4.98
C MET A 174 40.07 -30.05 -6.33
N ILE A 175 39.27 -28.97 -6.37
CA ILE A 175 39.13 -28.11 -7.54
C ILE A 175 39.66 -26.72 -7.15
N THR A 176 40.66 -26.24 -7.88
CA THR A 176 41.30 -24.96 -7.61
C THR A 176 40.73 -23.86 -8.55
N PHE A 177 40.20 -22.80 -7.97
CA PHE A 177 39.68 -21.64 -8.65
C PHE A 177 40.63 -20.46 -8.61
N ARG A 178 40.76 -19.75 -9.73
CA ARG A 178 41.46 -18.47 -9.82
C ARG A 178 40.74 -17.59 -10.85
N ASP A 179 40.40 -16.37 -10.49
CA ASP A 179 39.77 -15.37 -11.36
C ASP A 179 38.52 -15.89 -12.13
N GLY A 180 37.71 -16.72 -11.47
CA GLY A 180 36.48 -17.28 -12.06
C GLY A 180 36.68 -18.57 -12.86
N GLU A 181 37.93 -19.02 -13.06
CA GLU A 181 38.25 -20.20 -13.82
C GLU A 181 38.73 -21.36 -12.97
N VAL A 182 38.49 -22.57 -13.43
CA VAL A 182 39.03 -23.82 -12.82
C VAL A 182 40.45 -24.05 -13.37
N ILE A 183 41.45 -23.93 -12.49
CA ILE A 183 42.84 -24.08 -12.86
C ILE A 183 43.30 -25.53 -12.71
N GLU A 184 42.79 -26.23 -11.69
CA GLU A 184 43.22 -27.60 -11.38
C GLU A 184 42.05 -28.42 -10.85
N ASP A 185 41.97 -29.68 -11.24
CA ASP A 185 41.04 -30.67 -10.72
C ASP A 185 41.83 -31.98 -10.49
N THR A 186 41.93 -32.38 -9.24
CA THR A 186 42.79 -33.57 -8.86
C THR A 186 42.17 -34.89 -9.26
N ASN A 187 40.89 -34.96 -9.52
CA ASN A 187 40.20 -36.21 -9.89
C ASN A 187 38.96 -35.92 -10.75
N PRO A 188 39.17 -35.52 -12.04
CA PRO A 188 38.05 -35.20 -12.94
C PRO A 188 37.22 -36.48 -13.20
N LEU A 189 35.89 -36.31 -13.20
CA LEU A 189 34.98 -37.41 -13.51
C LEU A 189 35.09 -37.75 -14.99
N LYS A 190 35.29 -39.07 -15.26
CA LYS A 190 35.07 -39.64 -16.60
C LYS A 190 33.56 -39.76 -16.81
N GLU A 191 33.07 -39.33 -17.97
CA GLU A 191 31.65 -39.28 -18.31
C GLU A 191 30.98 -40.64 -18.17
N ASP A 192 30.14 -40.81 -17.16
CA ASP A 192 29.03 -41.77 -17.11
C ASP A 192 27.99 -41.26 -16.11
N LEU A 193 27.09 -40.41 -16.63
CA LEU A 193 25.98 -39.87 -15.84
C LEU A 193 24.83 -40.87 -15.86
N HIS A 194 24.73 -41.74 -14.87
CA HIS A 194 23.50 -42.48 -14.63
C HIS A 194 22.42 -41.56 -14.11
N GLN A 195 21.39 -41.37 -14.93
CA GLN A 195 20.22 -40.58 -14.60
C GLN A 195 19.41 -41.27 -13.51
N LYS A 196 19.37 -40.69 -12.31
CA LYS A 196 18.36 -40.98 -11.28
C LYS A 196 17.37 -39.83 -11.24
N GLU A 197 16.11 -40.12 -11.50
CA GLU A 197 15.04 -39.09 -11.42
C GLU A 197 14.92 -38.54 -9.99
N ILE A 198 14.81 -37.21 -9.90
CA ILE A 198 14.47 -36.53 -8.66
C ILE A 198 12.94 -36.39 -8.62
N ASP A 199 12.29 -37.02 -7.66
CA ASP A 199 10.90 -36.80 -7.35
C ASP A 199 10.76 -35.44 -6.62
N LEU A 200 10.36 -34.39 -7.37
CA LEU A 200 10.22 -33.02 -6.88
C LEU A 200 8.81 -32.82 -6.31
N LYS A 201 8.63 -32.99 -5.02
CA LYS A 201 7.38 -32.71 -4.30
C LYS A 201 7.26 -31.20 -3.97
N ARG A 202 6.03 -30.67 -3.99
CA ARG A 202 5.80 -29.27 -3.64
C ARG A 202 5.97 -29.05 -2.14
N THR A 203 6.72 -28.02 -1.77
CA THR A 203 6.86 -27.56 -0.38
C THR A 203 6.00 -26.32 -0.18
N HIS A 204 5.22 -26.26 0.93
CA HIS A 204 4.38 -25.13 1.25
C HIS A 204 4.62 -24.63 2.67
N MET A 205 4.91 -23.34 2.80
CA MET A 205 4.89 -22.67 4.10
C MET A 205 3.46 -22.27 4.45
N LYS A 206 2.99 -22.64 5.65
CA LYS A 206 1.69 -22.16 6.15
C LYS A 206 1.76 -20.65 6.38
N ILE A 207 0.78 -19.91 5.85
CA ILE A 207 0.67 -18.43 6.00
C ILE A 207 0.74 -18.01 7.47
N SER A 208 0.11 -18.78 8.38
CA SER A 208 0.16 -18.52 9.82
C SER A 208 1.58 -18.50 10.38
N MET A 209 2.49 -19.28 9.81
CA MET A 209 3.89 -19.29 10.23
C MET A 209 4.65 -18.07 9.69
N ALA A 210 4.42 -17.69 8.44
CA ALA A 210 4.98 -16.47 7.86
C ALA A 210 4.56 -15.23 8.68
N ILE A 211 3.28 -15.11 9.02
CA ILE A 211 2.76 -14.03 9.86
C ILE A 211 3.42 -14.05 11.25
N LYS A 212 3.53 -15.22 11.88
CA LYS A 212 4.16 -15.35 13.20
C LYS A 212 5.63 -14.90 13.20
N LEU A 213 6.40 -15.25 12.16
CA LEU A 213 7.78 -14.81 12.01
C LEU A 213 7.87 -13.29 11.78
N ALA A 214 7.01 -12.74 10.91
CA ALA A 214 6.95 -11.31 10.66
C ALA A 214 6.60 -10.51 11.93
N ILE A 215 5.57 -10.92 12.69
CA ILE A 215 5.20 -10.27 13.95
C ILE A 215 6.36 -10.32 14.96
N ARG A 216 7.09 -11.43 15.01
CA ARG A 216 8.22 -11.57 15.94
C ARG A 216 9.40 -10.67 15.55
N ASP A 217 9.69 -10.53 14.27
CA ASP A 217 10.74 -9.60 13.79
C ASP A 217 10.36 -8.15 14.09
N ILE A 218 9.11 -7.78 13.86
CA ILE A 218 8.54 -6.46 14.20
C ILE A 218 8.66 -6.21 15.71
N SER A 219 8.28 -7.18 16.55
CA SER A 219 8.31 -7.07 18.00
C SER A 219 9.72 -6.84 18.56
N ASN A 220 10.76 -7.28 17.88
CA ASN A 220 12.14 -7.07 18.32
C ASN A 220 12.68 -5.67 18.01
N LYS A 221 12.06 -4.96 17.06
CA LYS A 221 12.44 -3.59 16.65
C LYS A 221 11.48 -2.54 17.22
N LYS A 222 11.02 -2.71 18.48
CA LYS A 222 9.93 -1.91 19.12
C LYS A 222 10.09 -0.41 18.94
N LEU A 223 11.28 0.12 19.21
CA LEU A 223 11.53 1.57 19.14
C LEU A 223 11.37 2.10 17.71
N ARG A 224 11.93 1.40 16.73
CA ARG A 224 11.81 1.77 15.31
C ARG A 224 10.36 1.69 14.83
N MET A 225 9.64 0.65 15.23
CA MET A 225 8.23 0.47 14.90
C MET A 225 7.36 1.55 15.54
N PHE A 226 7.66 1.96 16.78
CA PHE A 226 6.96 3.05 17.45
C PHE A 226 7.07 4.35 16.64
N PHE A 227 8.25 4.71 16.14
CA PHE A 227 8.43 5.90 15.31
C PHE A 227 7.70 5.80 13.96
N TYR A 228 7.68 4.63 13.32
CA TYR A 228 6.90 4.44 12.10
C TYR A 228 5.41 4.63 12.32
N VAL A 229 4.85 4.00 13.36
CA VAL A 229 3.44 4.14 13.72
C VAL A 229 3.10 5.60 14.03
N LEU A 230 3.98 6.31 14.75
CA LEU A 230 3.79 7.73 15.06
C LEU A 230 3.74 8.59 13.81
N ILE A 231 4.67 8.40 12.87
CA ILE A 231 4.69 9.15 11.60
C ILE A 231 3.42 8.87 10.79
N TYR A 232 3.03 7.61 10.65
CA TYR A 232 1.80 7.25 9.92
C TYR A 232 0.54 7.79 10.61
N SER A 233 0.49 7.77 11.95
CA SER A 233 -0.67 8.29 12.70
C SER A 233 -0.85 9.79 12.51
N ILE A 234 0.22 10.57 12.43
CA ILE A 234 0.17 12.01 12.14
C ILE A 234 -0.42 12.24 10.74
N GLY A 235 0.01 11.46 9.73
CA GLY A 235 -0.53 11.55 8.38
C GLY A 235 -2.04 11.26 8.31
N ILE A 236 -2.47 10.18 8.96
CA ILE A 236 -3.90 9.80 9.02
C ILE A 236 -4.71 10.85 9.76
N MET A 237 -4.18 11.37 10.89
CA MET A 237 -4.82 12.42 11.67
C MET A 237 -4.98 13.70 10.85
N GLY A 238 -3.98 14.08 10.04
CA GLY A 238 -4.06 15.23 9.13
C GLY A 238 -5.19 15.08 8.11
N ILE A 239 -5.29 13.93 7.47
CA ILE A 239 -6.37 13.64 6.51
C ILE A 239 -7.74 13.65 7.21
N ALA A 240 -7.86 13.02 8.37
CA ALA A 240 -9.11 12.99 9.14
C ALA A 240 -9.56 14.40 9.54
N LEU A 241 -8.63 15.26 9.93
CA LEU A 241 -8.90 16.65 10.30
C LEU A 241 -9.41 17.46 9.09
N ILE A 242 -8.78 17.30 7.92
CA ILE A 242 -9.24 17.96 6.69
C ILE A 242 -10.67 17.53 6.34
N VAL A 243 -10.95 16.22 6.39
CA VAL A 243 -12.30 15.70 6.09
C VAL A 243 -13.33 16.21 7.11
N ALA A 244 -12.97 16.22 8.39
CA ALA A 244 -13.86 16.75 9.45
C ALA A 244 -14.15 18.24 9.27
N LEU A 245 -13.13 19.04 8.92
CA LEU A 245 -13.32 20.49 8.62
C LEU A 245 -14.23 20.68 7.42
N LEU A 246 -14.00 19.96 6.31
CA LEU A 246 -14.86 20.07 5.12
C LEU A 246 -16.31 19.72 5.42
N GLN A 247 -16.56 18.66 6.20
CA GLN A 247 -17.92 18.29 6.62
C GLN A 247 -18.53 19.34 7.55
N GLY A 248 -17.74 19.89 8.47
CA GLY A 248 -18.16 20.96 9.38
C GLY A 248 -18.56 22.22 8.61
N PHE A 249 -17.73 22.67 7.66
CA PHE A 249 -18.04 23.82 6.82
C PHE A 249 -19.29 23.61 5.96
N ASN A 250 -19.43 22.47 5.31
CA ASN A 250 -20.61 22.17 4.50
C ASN A 250 -21.89 22.20 5.34
N LYS A 251 -21.86 21.61 6.55
CA LYS A 251 -23.00 21.65 7.47
C LYS A 251 -23.35 23.07 7.90
N GLN A 252 -22.33 23.90 8.17
CA GLN A 252 -22.53 25.28 8.59
C GLN A 252 -23.06 26.12 7.44
N ILE A 253 -22.53 25.98 6.21
CA ILE A 253 -23.04 26.68 5.02
C ILE A 253 -24.50 26.32 4.77
N SER A 254 -24.86 25.02 4.78
CA SER A 254 -26.24 24.57 4.61
C SER A 254 -27.18 25.13 5.72
N GLY A 255 -26.67 25.27 6.94
CA GLY A 255 -27.39 25.92 8.02
C GLY A 255 -27.67 27.40 7.71
N TYR A 256 -26.65 28.15 7.32
CA TYR A 256 -26.81 29.57 6.92
C TYR A 256 -27.70 29.76 5.70
N GLU A 257 -27.58 28.89 4.68
CA GLU A 257 -28.45 28.92 3.50
C GLU A 257 -29.91 28.70 3.89
N ASN A 258 -30.22 27.72 4.72
CA ASN A 258 -31.56 27.44 5.19
C ASN A 258 -32.13 28.57 6.04
N ASP A 259 -31.32 29.09 6.99
CA ASP A 259 -31.76 30.23 7.83
C ASP A 259 -32.00 31.51 6.99
N THR A 260 -31.13 31.74 6.01
CA THR A 260 -31.28 32.92 5.12
C THR A 260 -32.50 32.76 4.22
N LEU A 261 -32.71 31.59 3.61
CA LEU A 261 -33.88 31.31 2.78
C LEU A 261 -35.17 31.33 3.59
N ALA A 262 -35.17 30.85 4.84
CA ALA A 262 -36.32 30.89 5.72
C ALA A 262 -36.70 32.33 6.12
N ASN A 263 -35.75 33.27 6.16
CA ASN A 263 -35.99 34.68 6.50
C ASN A 263 -36.32 35.55 5.29
N TYR A 264 -36.19 35.07 4.06
CA TYR A 264 -36.58 35.81 2.87
C TYR A 264 -38.05 35.55 2.55
N PRO A 265 -38.92 36.62 2.54
CA PRO A 265 -40.31 36.45 2.20
C PRO A 265 -40.45 36.07 0.73
N ILE A 266 -41.32 35.13 0.43
CA ILE A 266 -41.74 34.83 -0.94
C ILE A 266 -42.78 35.91 -1.31
N VAL A 267 -42.40 36.82 -2.21
CA VAL A 267 -43.29 37.89 -2.66
C VAL A 267 -43.97 37.48 -3.97
N ILE A 268 -45.29 37.43 -3.96
CA ILE A 268 -46.11 37.13 -5.14
C ILE A 268 -46.75 38.44 -5.63
N ASN A 269 -46.17 39.04 -6.64
CA ASN A 269 -46.68 40.26 -7.22
C ASN A 269 -47.77 39.97 -8.28
N LYS A 270 -48.76 40.87 -8.40
CA LYS A 270 -49.80 40.78 -9.43
C LYS A 270 -49.20 40.83 -10.83
N VAL A 271 -48.17 41.62 -11.02
CA VAL A 271 -47.46 41.76 -12.30
C VAL A 271 -45.98 41.42 -12.06
N TYR A 272 -45.49 40.50 -12.83
CA TYR A 272 -44.05 40.13 -12.81
C TYR A 272 -43.47 40.40 -14.19
N THR A 273 -42.48 41.27 -14.25
CA THR A 273 -41.77 41.57 -15.49
C THR A 273 -40.45 40.81 -15.49
N ASN A 274 -40.34 39.80 -16.36
CA ASN A 274 -39.11 39.05 -16.51
C ASN A 274 -38.20 39.75 -17.53
N TYR A 275 -37.07 40.25 -17.05
CA TYR A 275 -36.00 40.74 -17.90
C TYR A 275 -35.06 39.54 -18.24
N SER A 276 -35.23 38.91 -19.39
CA SER A 276 -34.33 37.91 -19.84
C SER A 276 -32.97 38.54 -20.18
N ILE A 277 -32.03 38.46 -19.23
CA ILE A 277 -30.62 38.69 -19.51
C ILE A 277 -30.15 37.50 -20.36
N HIS A 278 -30.04 37.69 -21.67
CA HIS A 278 -29.37 36.73 -22.53
C HIS A 278 -27.90 36.65 -22.11
N ASN A 279 -27.57 35.73 -21.23
CA ASN A 279 -26.20 35.26 -21.06
C ASN A 279 -25.83 34.54 -22.36
N THR A 280 -25.10 35.20 -23.23
CA THR A 280 -24.48 34.70 -24.44
C THR A 280 -23.36 33.71 -24.11
N SER A 281 -23.67 32.61 -23.41
CA SER A 281 -22.69 31.55 -23.15
C SER A 281 -23.36 30.19 -22.98
N GLN A 282 -24.09 29.72 -23.99
CA GLN A 282 -24.33 28.30 -24.28
C GLN A 282 -25.50 28.16 -25.25
N ASN A 283 -25.23 28.32 -26.55
CA ASN A 283 -25.83 27.53 -27.63
C ASN A 283 -25.38 28.10 -28.98
N SER A 284 -24.13 27.94 -29.28
CA SER A 284 -23.51 28.29 -30.57
C SER A 284 -23.81 27.27 -31.65
N LYS A 285 -25.06 26.90 -31.92
CA LYS A 285 -25.36 26.12 -33.14
C LYS A 285 -26.69 26.41 -33.84
N GLN A 286 -27.52 27.39 -33.42
CA GLN A 286 -28.81 27.57 -34.08
C GLN A 286 -29.17 28.98 -34.53
N ASN A 287 -28.35 30.02 -34.41
CA ASN A 287 -28.68 31.35 -34.95
C ASN A 287 -27.49 32.04 -35.61
N GLN A 288 -26.77 31.32 -36.53
CA GLN A 288 -25.83 32.00 -37.44
C GLN A 288 -26.52 32.84 -38.54
N ASN A 289 -27.84 32.74 -38.71
CA ASN A 289 -28.55 33.47 -39.74
C ASN A 289 -29.08 34.85 -39.25
N ASP A 290 -29.33 35.02 -37.95
CA ASP A 290 -29.85 36.33 -37.44
C ASP A 290 -28.73 37.34 -37.17
N LEU A 291 -27.47 36.88 -36.96
CA LEU A 291 -26.32 37.78 -36.82
C LEU A 291 -25.81 38.36 -38.14
N LYS A 292 -26.25 37.84 -39.29
CA LYS A 292 -25.90 38.42 -40.62
C LYS A 292 -26.74 39.62 -41.03
N ASN A 293 -27.87 39.89 -40.36
CA ASN A 293 -28.76 41.02 -40.70
C ASN A 293 -28.60 42.20 -39.75
N SER A 294 -27.92 42.10 -38.64
CA SER A 294 -27.51 43.25 -37.82
C SER A 294 -26.22 43.83 -38.40
N LYS A 295 -26.29 44.52 -39.52
CA LYS A 295 -25.22 45.43 -39.95
C LYS A 295 -25.13 46.54 -38.90
N LEU A 296 -24.17 46.38 -37.93
CA LEU A 296 -23.68 47.51 -37.18
C LEU A 296 -23.19 48.56 -38.21
N ASN A 297 -23.92 49.60 -38.37
CA ASN A 297 -23.57 50.69 -39.25
C ASN A 297 -22.52 51.56 -38.54
N THR A 298 -21.27 51.19 -38.70
CA THR A 298 -20.12 51.85 -38.06
C THR A 298 -19.78 53.21 -38.65
N LYS A 299 -20.68 53.83 -39.40
CA LYS A 299 -20.39 55.10 -40.06
C LYS A 299 -20.90 56.35 -39.35
N ASN A 300 -21.70 56.24 -38.29
CA ASN A 300 -22.16 57.39 -37.51
C ASN A 300 -21.98 57.09 -36.01
N ASP A 301 -21.31 57.94 -35.29
CA ASP A 301 -21.13 57.91 -33.83
C ASP A 301 -22.43 58.12 -33.04
N ILE A 302 -23.53 57.46 -33.40
CA ILE A 302 -24.81 57.57 -32.72
C ILE A 302 -25.02 56.36 -31.84
N ILE A 303 -24.99 56.59 -30.54
CA ILE A 303 -25.35 55.60 -29.53
C ILE A 303 -26.87 55.57 -29.43
N TYR A 304 -27.49 54.47 -29.84
CA TYR A 304 -28.91 54.24 -29.62
C TYR A 304 -29.15 53.77 -28.19
N SER A 305 -30.12 54.41 -27.51
CA SER A 305 -30.55 53.96 -26.21
C SER A 305 -31.17 52.56 -26.32
N TYR A 306 -30.72 51.64 -25.46
CA TYR A 306 -31.31 50.31 -25.36
C TYR A 306 -32.73 50.41 -24.80
N ASN A 307 -33.70 50.02 -25.59
CA ASN A 307 -35.10 49.98 -25.14
C ASN A 307 -35.36 48.61 -24.50
N SER A 308 -35.32 48.57 -23.18
CA SER A 308 -35.52 47.35 -22.37
C SER A 308 -36.93 46.77 -22.48
N SER A 309 -37.90 47.54 -22.95
CA SER A 309 -39.32 47.11 -23.04
C SER A 309 -39.58 46.10 -24.18
N GLN A 310 -38.66 45.94 -25.15
CA GLN A 310 -38.85 44.99 -26.26
C GLN A 310 -38.48 43.54 -25.90
N ASN A 311 -37.78 43.30 -24.78
CA ASN A 311 -37.36 41.94 -24.34
C ASN A 311 -37.91 41.58 -22.96
N SER A 312 -38.97 42.27 -22.50
CA SER A 312 -39.64 41.95 -21.24
C SER A 312 -40.93 41.20 -21.53
N THR A 313 -41.12 40.08 -20.92
CA THR A 313 -42.41 39.38 -20.87
C THR A 313 -43.08 39.71 -19.55
N GLU A 314 -44.23 40.40 -19.62
CA GLU A 314 -45.07 40.62 -18.45
C GLU A 314 -45.92 39.36 -18.21
N HIS A 315 -45.85 38.85 -17.02
CA HIS A 315 -46.73 37.81 -16.54
C HIS A 315 -47.70 38.39 -15.50
N ILE A 316 -48.99 38.28 -15.77
CA ILE A 316 -50.02 38.77 -14.86
C ILE A 316 -50.55 37.61 -14.05
N ASN A 317 -50.30 37.61 -12.76
CA ASN A 317 -50.79 36.60 -11.85
C ASN A 317 -52.28 36.89 -11.53
N GLN A 318 -53.10 35.84 -11.65
CA GLN A 318 -54.51 35.90 -11.25
C GLN A 318 -54.63 35.60 -9.75
N VAL A 319 -54.31 36.58 -8.91
CA VAL A 319 -54.48 36.44 -7.45
C VAL A 319 -55.95 36.71 -7.13
N ASN A 320 -56.76 35.65 -7.18
CA ASN A 320 -58.17 35.65 -6.84
C ASN A 320 -58.39 35.15 -5.39
N LYS A 321 -59.67 35.23 -4.95
CA LYS A 321 -60.02 34.77 -3.62
C LYS A 321 -59.72 33.31 -3.38
N ASP A 322 -59.93 32.47 -4.36
CA ASP A 322 -59.69 31.01 -4.26
C ASP A 322 -58.20 30.71 -4.06
N TYR A 323 -57.32 31.48 -4.72
CA TYR A 323 -55.88 31.38 -4.54
C TYR A 323 -55.44 31.82 -3.12
N ILE A 324 -56.04 32.90 -2.62
CA ILE A 324 -55.77 33.36 -1.26
C ILE A 324 -56.23 32.35 -0.23
N ASP A 325 -57.42 31.76 -0.42
CA ASP A 325 -57.96 30.74 0.47
C ASP A 325 -57.15 29.44 0.41
N TYR A 326 -56.58 29.10 -0.76
CA TYR A 326 -55.63 27.98 -0.90
C TYR A 326 -54.33 28.22 -0.09
N ILE A 327 -53.74 29.42 -0.20
CA ILE A 327 -52.52 29.75 0.55
C ILE A 327 -52.77 29.72 2.06
N LYS A 328 -53.97 30.18 2.52
CA LYS A 328 -54.33 30.12 3.95
C LYS A 328 -54.46 28.72 4.51
N GLN A 329 -54.69 27.69 3.66
CA GLN A 329 -54.78 26.30 4.03
C GLN A 329 -53.44 25.59 4.06
N MET A 330 -52.33 26.26 3.69
CA MET A 330 -51.00 25.67 3.77
C MET A 330 -50.65 25.32 5.21
N ASP A 331 -49.87 24.24 5.36
CA ASP A 331 -49.44 23.78 6.65
C ASP A 331 -48.63 24.87 7.38
N LYS A 332 -48.97 25.12 8.63
CA LYS A 332 -48.33 26.13 9.48
C LYS A 332 -46.84 25.82 9.74
N ASP A 333 -46.44 24.59 9.55
CA ASP A 333 -45.01 24.19 9.65
C ASP A 333 -44.19 24.62 8.41
N LEU A 334 -44.87 24.95 7.29
CA LEU A 334 -44.26 25.39 6.04
C LEU A 334 -44.30 26.91 5.84
N VAL A 335 -45.18 27.62 6.52
CA VAL A 335 -45.41 29.07 6.35
C VAL A 335 -45.47 29.72 7.72
N SER A 336 -44.50 30.59 8.01
CA SER A 336 -44.42 31.28 9.31
C SER A 336 -45.49 32.39 9.42
N GLU A 337 -45.62 33.20 8.38
CA GLU A 337 -46.59 34.33 8.36
C GLU A 337 -47.01 34.64 6.91
N ILE A 338 -48.26 35.04 6.73
CA ILE A 338 -48.77 35.48 5.43
C ILE A 338 -49.26 36.92 5.59
N SER A 339 -48.61 37.86 4.92
CA SER A 339 -49.06 39.26 4.88
C SER A 339 -49.57 39.61 3.50
N TYR A 340 -50.57 40.46 3.46
CA TYR A 340 -51.22 40.96 2.22
C TYR A 340 -51.01 42.45 2.09
N GLU A 341 -50.43 42.87 0.97
CA GLU A 341 -50.32 44.29 0.63
C GLU A 341 -51.25 44.59 -0.54
N SER A 342 -52.12 45.53 -0.35
CA SER A 342 -53.09 45.99 -1.38
C SER A 342 -52.79 47.43 -1.76
N GLN A 343 -52.47 47.62 -3.05
CA GLN A 343 -52.38 48.97 -3.57
C GLN A 343 -53.79 49.50 -3.85
N ILE A 344 -54.26 50.45 -3.03
CA ILE A 344 -55.48 51.09 -3.22
C ILE A 344 -55.18 52.50 -3.76
N ASN A 345 -55.57 52.79 -5.01
CA ASN A 345 -55.53 54.16 -5.55
C ASN A 345 -56.73 54.93 -5.00
N MET A 346 -56.49 55.74 -4.02
CA MET A 346 -57.50 56.63 -3.52
C MET A 346 -57.43 57.98 -4.28
N ASN A 347 -58.49 58.34 -4.94
CA ASN A 347 -58.67 59.73 -5.42
C ASN A 347 -59.27 60.54 -4.31
N ILE A 348 -58.50 61.46 -3.76
CA ILE A 348 -59.02 62.40 -2.78
C ILE A 348 -59.67 63.52 -3.58
N LEU A 349 -60.93 63.70 -3.34
CA LEU A 349 -61.73 64.82 -3.95
C LEU A 349 -61.74 66.00 -3.00
N ARG A 350 -61.47 67.16 -3.51
CA ARG A 350 -61.61 68.43 -2.80
C ARG A 350 -62.74 69.20 -3.43
N GLU A 351 -63.67 69.74 -2.60
CA GLU A 351 -64.73 70.69 -2.99
C GLU A 351 -64.21 72.08 -2.69
N ASP A 352 -64.22 72.95 -3.69
CA ASP A 352 -63.87 74.35 -3.54
C ASP A 352 -65.09 75.16 -3.03
N GLU A 353 -64.83 76.39 -2.56
CA GLU A 353 -65.87 77.26 -1.98
C GLU A 353 -67.06 77.56 -2.94
N ASP A 354 -66.87 77.33 -4.23
CA ASP A 354 -67.87 77.44 -5.28
C ASP A 354 -68.63 76.10 -5.56
N GLY A 355 -68.47 75.08 -4.73
CA GLY A 355 -69.17 73.81 -4.88
C GLY A 355 -68.63 72.94 -6.02
N LYS A 356 -67.46 73.27 -6.60
CA LYS A 356 -66.82 72.47 -7.66
C LYS A 356 -65.88 71.38 -7.06
N VAL A 357 -66.18 70.16 -7.40
CA VAL A 357 -65.37 69.02 -6.96
C VAL A 357 -64.22 68.80 -7.93
N SER A 358 -62.98 68.80 -7.44
CA SER A 358 -61.76 68.50 -8.19
C SER A 358 -60.97 67.38 -7.53
N ILE A 359 -60.25 66.61 -8.33
CA ILE A 359 -59.36 65.56 -7.82
C ILE A 359 -58.09 66.22 -7.28
N LEU A 360 -57.79 66.01 -6.03
CA LEU A 360 -56.53 66.44 -5.42
C LEU A 360 -55.37 65.57 -5.96
N ASP A 361 -54.38 66.23 -6.55
CA ASP A 361 -53.21 65.56 -6.99
C ASP A 361 -52.40 65.10 -5.77
N THR A 362 -52.34 63.75 -5.52
CA THR A 362 -51.68 63.17 -4.38
C THR A 362 -50.21 62.81 -4.67
N SER A 363 -49.69 63.27 -5.81
CA SER A 363 -48.27 62.96 -6.19
C SER A 363 -47.23 63.51 -5.20
N THR A 364 -47.64 64.38 -4.27
CA THR A 364 -46.76 64.96 -3.24
C THR A 364 -47.00 64.44 -1.83
N ILE A 365 -47.95 63.52 -1.63
CA ILE A 365 -48.18 62.92 -0.28
C ILE A 365 -47.50 61.55 -0.19
N ASN A 366 -46.33 61.58 0.37
CA ASN A 366 -45.62 60.35 0.69
C ASN A 366 -46.10 59.80 2.06
N LEU A 367 -47.15 58.99 2.04
CA LEU A 367 -47.67 58.30 3.24
C LEU A 367 -46.82 57.01 3.47
N SER A 368 -45.57 57.15 3.86
CA SER A 368 -44.83 56.07 4.44
C SER A 368 -45.15 55.98 5.93
N SER A 369 -46.24 55.36 6.31
CA SER A 369 -46.46 54.92 7.68
C SER A 369 -45.82 53.53 7.81
N TYR A 370 -44.57 53.51 8.18
CA TYR A 370 -43.99 52.31 8.80
C TYR A 370 -44.42 52.29 10.28
N PRO A 371 -45.05 51.26 10.78
CA PRO A 371 -45.19 51.13 12.20
C PRO A 371 -43.76 50.97 12.76
N LYS A 372 -43.32 51.98 13.49
CA LYS A 372 -42.19 51.79 14.44
C LYS A 372 -42.79 51.05 15.62
N ASP A 373 -42.44 49.79 15.75
CA ASP A 373 -42.52 48.96 16.93
C ASP A 373 -42.87 47.52 16.53
N TYR A 374 -41.81 46.75 16.35
CA TYR A 374 -41.59 45.43 16.99
C TYR A 374 -40.15 45.05 16.79
#